data_10da3b77b591e098a67b4fd1d98054ad
#
_entry.id   10da3b77b591e098a67b4fd1d98054ad
#
_cell.length_a   1.000
_cell.length_b   1.000
_cell.length_c   1.000
_cell.angle_alpha   90.00
_cell.angle_beta   90.00
_cell.angle_gamma   90.00
#
_symmetry.space_group_name_H-M   'P 1'
#
loop_
_entity.id
_entity.type
_entity.pdbx_description
1 polymer ?
#
loop_
_entity_poly.entity_id
_entity_poly.type
_entity_poly.pdbx_seq_one_letter_code
_entity_poly.pdbx_strand_id
1 'polypeptide(L)'
;MTRRSRALVAVAVTLGLVGGTAGCSSPGSDRPLVAVTTNVLGDVVTEVVGDAAEVMVLMPAGADPHSFEVSAQEAARLRSADLVVENGLGLEEGVSRHVEAAEQDGVPVTTAGDAVEALEWTTEDASGPDPHIWTDPTRMADVVRALDTDLREVGIEPTGTDAYLDELAALDDEMTEAFATIPQERRALVTNHHVFGYLADRYGFRVVGAVIPSGTTLASPSAADLRDLADAIEQAGVPTIFADLSQPARLAEVLAEEADVHVEIRSLATESLTADGAAATYLGMMRANTASIVAGLSVSK
;
A
#
# COMPACT_ATOMS: atom_id res chain seq x y z
N MET A 1 22.49 -63.86 -81.24
CA MET A 1 22.49 -62.39 -81.03
C MET A 1 21.47 -62.07 -79.95
N THR A 2 21.92 -62.01 -78.66
CA THR A 2 21.06 -61.91 -77.48
C THR A 2 21.38 -60.62 -76.76
N ARG A 3 20.46 -59.67 -76.73
CA ARG A 3 20.53 -58.43 -75.98
C ARG A 3 20.07 -58.72 -74.52
N ARG A 4 20.95 -58.55 -73.58
CA ARG A 4 20.65 -58.60 -72.15
C ARG A 4 20.18 -57.19 -71.72
N SER A 5 18.94 -57.06 -71.29
CA SER A 5 18.41 -55.87 -70.63
C SER A 5 18.81 -55.88 -69.13
N ARG A 6 19.49 -54.81 -68.70
CA ARG A 6 19.80 -54.59 -67.30
C ARG A 6 18.65 -53.77 -66.67
N ALA A 7 17.98 -54.34 -65.65
CA ALA A 7 17.01 -53.64 -64.83
C ALA A 7 17.74 -52.88 -63.78
N LEU A 8 17.55 -51.56 -63.73
CA LEU A 8 17.97 -50.66 -62.62
C LEU A 8 16.87 -50.67 -61.55
N VAL A 9 17.22 -51.12 -60.36
CA VAL A 9 16.39 -51.00 -59.13
C VAL A 9 16.69 -49.63 -58.54
N ALA A 10 15.71 -48.74 -58.57
CA ALA A 10 15.76 -47.44 -57.83
C ALA A 10 15.25 -47.64 -56.40
N VAL A 11 16.16 -47.50 -55.43
CA VAL A 11 15.81 -47.46 -53.99
C VAL A 11 15.45 -46.01 -53.66
N ALA A 12 14.15 -45.76 -53.42
CA ALA A 12 13.67 -44.47 -52.90
C ALA A 12 13.89 -44.43 -51.36
N VAL A 13 14.85 -43.64 -50.93
CA VAL A 13 15.04 -43.27 -49.51
C VAL A 13 14.11 -42.13 -49.17
N THR A 14 13.01 -42.41 -48.49
CA THR A 14 12.10 -41.39 -47.92
C THR A 14 12.72 -40.86 -46.63
N LEU A 15 13.34 -39.67 -46.70
CA LEU A 15 13.74 -38.87 -45.51
C LEU A 15 12.46 -38.26 -44.88
N GLY A 16 11.99 -38.82 -43.76
CA GLY A 16 10.96 -38.20 -42.94
C GLY A 16 11.51 -36.97 -42.21
N LEU A 17 11.11 -35.77 -42.67
CA LEU A 17 11.31 -34.54 -41.89
C LEU A 17 10.33 -34.55 -40.70
N VAL A 18 10.83 -34.91 -39.50
CA VAL A 18 10.15 -34.63 -38.24
C VAL A 18 10.39 -33.15 -37.95
N GLY A 19 9.44 -32.31 -38.35
CA GLY A 19 9.40 -30.90 -37.99
C GLY A 19 9.02 -30.78 -36.51
N GLY A 20 10.02 -30.68 -35.62
CA GLY A 20 9.80 -30.26 -34.25
C GLY A 20 9.39 -28.78 -34.24
N THR A 21 8.13 -28.49 -33.97
CA THR A 21 7.69 -27.16 -33.59
C THR A 21 8.27 -26.88 -32.24
N ALA A 22 9.45 -26.28 -32.18
CA ALA A 22 9.93 -25.61 -30.97
C ALA A 22 8.99 -24.42 -30.76
N GLY A 23 7.94 -24.62 -29.98
CA GLY A 23 7.17 -23.53 -29.38
C GLY A 23 8.13 -22.74 -28.51
N CYS A 24 8.45 -21.52 -28.88
CA CYS A 24 9.04 -20.54 -27.97
C CYS A 24 7.97 -20.19 -26.93
N SER A 25 7.80 -21.03 -25.91
CA SER A 25 7.25 -20.59 -24.64
C SER A 25 8.29 -19.64 -24.07
N SER A 26 8.00 -18.37 -24.01
CA SER A 26 8.71 -17.48 -23.07
C SER A 26 8.67 -18.18 -21.71
N PRO A 27 9.75 -18.18 -20.91
CA PRO A 27 9.68 -18.63 -19.55
C PRO A 27 8.83 -17.64 -18.76
N GLY A 28 7.51 -17.83 -18.72
CA GLY A 28 6.68 -17.36 -17.66
C GLY A 28 7.16 -18.11 -16.41
N SER A 29 7.30 -17.44 -15.27
CA SER A 29 7.56 -18.13 -14.02
C SER A 29 6.45 -19.18 -13.83
N ASP A 30 6.82 -20.44 -13.54
CA ASP A 30 5.84 -21.49 -13.16
C ASP A 30 5.21 -21.21 -11.78
N ARG A 31 5.54 -20.06 -11.16
CA ARG A 31 5.03 -19.66 -9.85
C ARG A 31 3.71 -18.91 -9.99
N PRO A 32 2.76 -19.13 -9.05
CA PRO A 32 1.54 -18.34 -8.98
C PRO A 32 1.83 -16.84 -8.95
N LEU A 33 0.90 -16.04 -9.45
CA LEU A 33 0.98 -14.58 -9.47
C LEU A 33 0.02 -13.98 -8.44
N VAL A 34 0.55 -13.24 -7.47
CA VAL A 34 -0.23 -12.40 -6.55
C VAL A 34 -0.10 -10.95 -7.00
N ALA A 35 -1.22 -10.34 -7.39
CA ALA A 35 -1.26 -8.93 -7.79
C ALA A 35 -1.74 -8.09 -6.61
N VAL A 36 -1.02 -6.99 -6.30
CA VAL A 36 -1.28 -6.14 -5.15
C VAL A 36 -1.47 -4.70 -5.61
N THR A 37 -2.49 -4.03 -5.12
CA THR A 37 -2.88 -2.69 -5.58
C THR A 37 -1.90 -1.61 -5.11
N THR A 38 -1.54 -1.58 -3.81
CA THR A 38 -0.69 -0.56 -3.20
C THR A 38 0.72 -1.10 -2.91
N ASN A 39 1.70 -0.21 -2.84
CA ASN A 39 3.07 -0.64 -2.52
C ASN A 39 3.28 -0.94 -1.03
N VAL A 40 2.47 -0.37 -0.14
CA VAL A 40 2.49 -0.70 1.29
C VAL A 40 2.07 -2.16 1.50
N LEU A 41 0.92 -2.56 0.94
CA LEU A 41 0.50 -3.97 0.96
C LEU A 41 1.44 -4.85 0.14
N GLY A 42 2.01 -4.33 -0.94
CA GLY A 42 2.96 -5.05 -1.79
C GLY A 42 4.21 -5.52 -1.04
N ASP A 43 4.75 -4.68 -0.17
CA ASP A 43 5.86 -5.04 0.72
C ASP A 43 5.45 -6.13 1.71
N VAL A 44 4.32 -5.94 2.39
CA VAL A 44 3.76 -6.92 3.35
C VAL A 44 3.52 -8.28 2.69
N VAL A 45 2.85 -8.28 1.52
CA VAL A 45 2.57 -9.51 0.76
C VAL A 45 3.86 -10.19 0.32
N THR A 46 4.87 -9.43 -0.09
CA THR A 46 6.17 -9.98 -0.51
C THR A 46 6.86 -10.72 0.63
N GLU A 47 6.87 -10.13 1.83
CA GLU A 47 7.46 -10.75 3.02
C GLU A 47 6.69 -12.00 3.47
N VAL A 48 5.36 -11.95 3.42
CA VAL A 48 4.49 -13.08 3.80
C VAL A 48 4.63 -14.25 2.83
N VAL A 49 4.56 -13.97 1.53
CA VAL A 49 4.60 -15.00 0.46
C VAL A 49 5.99 -15.63 0.35
N GLY A 50 7.06 -14.84 0.47
CA GLY A 50 8.43 -15.27 0.22
C GLY A 50 8.62 -15.78 -1.22
N ASP A 51 9.20 -16.98 -1.37
CA ASP A 51 9.46 -17.59 -2.68
C ASP A 51 8.26 -18.37 -3.27
N ALA A 52 7.12 -18.44 -2.55
CA ALA A 52 5.98 -19.28 -2.95
C ALA A 52 5.21 -18.75 -4.16
N ALA A 53 5.24 -17.45 -4.42
CA ALA A 53 4.60 -16.82 -5.58
C ALA A 53 5.43 -15.66 -6.14
N GLU A 54 5.05 -15.19 -7.33
CA GLU A 54 5.50 -13.89 -7.87
C GLU A 54 4.55 -12.81 -7.36
N VAL A 55 5.08 -11.72 -6.81
CA VAL A 55 4.28 -10.57 -6.37
C VAL A 55 4.41 -9.44 -7.39
N MET A 56 3.27 -8.98 -7.91
CA MET A 56 3.19 -7.83 -8.80
C MET A 56 2.53 -6.67 -8.07
N VAL A 57 3.28 -5.65 -7.77
CA VAL A 57 2.75 -4.41 -7.17
C VAL A 57 2.36 -3.44 -8.29
N LEU A 58 1.12 -2.95 -8.28
CA LEU A 58 0.62 -2.02 -9.30
C LEU A 58 1.12 -0.60 -9.05
N MET A 59 0.96 -0.10 -7.82
CA MET A 59 1.30 1.27 -7.49
C MET A 59 2.82 1.43 -7.28
N PRO A 60 3.49 2.30 -8.06
CA PRO A 60 4.92 2.56 -7.88
C PRO A 60 5.18 3.33 -6.57
N ALA A 61 6.44 3.28 -6.10
CA ALA A 61 6.88 4.05 -4.95
C ALA A 61 6.65 5.55 -5.14
N GLY A 62 6.16 6.22 -4.09
CA GLY A 62 5.87 7.65 -4.08
C GLY A 62 4.57 8.05 -4.78
N ALA A 63 3.78 7.11 -5.30
CA ALA A 63 2.46 7.41 -5.84
C ALA A 63 1.41 7.52 -4.72
N ASP A 64 0.37 8.29 -4.97
CA ASP A 64 -0.76 8.47 -4.07
C ASP A 64 -1.87 7.45 -4.43
N PRO A 65 -2.30 6.56 -3.51
CA PRO A 65 -3.28 5.52 -3.78
C PRO A 65 -4.66 6.07 -4.16
N HIS A 66 -5.05 7.23 -3.64
CA HIS A 66 -6.36 7.82 -3.94
C HIS A 66 -6.49 8.29 -5.38
N SER A 67 -5.37 8.69 -6.01
CA SER A 67 -5.32 9.23 -7.38
C SER A 67 -4.66 8.31 -8.40
N PHE A 68 -4.08 7.17 -7.96
CA PHE A 68 -3.40 6.24 -8.84
C PHE A 68 -4.39 5.53 -9.79
N GLU A 69 -4.01 5.44 -11.05
CA GLU A 69 -4.76 4.70 -12.07
C GLU A 69 -3.88 3.66 -12.76
N VAL A 70 -4.46 2.51 -13.08
CA VAL A 70 -3.77 1.42 -13.77
C VAL A 70 -3.85 1.55 -15.28
N SER A 71 -2.78 1.16 -15.97
CA SER A 71 -2.77 1.04 -17.43
C SER A 71 -3.58 -0.19 -17.89
N ALA A 72 -3.97 -0.21 -19.18
CA ALA A 72 -4.66 -1.36 -19.78
C ALA A 72 -3.85 -2.67 -19.67
N GLN A 73 -2.50 -2.58 -19.66
CA GLN A 73 -1.64 -3.75 -19.52
C GLN A 73 -1.67 -4.29 -18.09
N GLU A 74 -1.62 -3.43 -17.09
CA GLU A 74 -1.73 -3.80 -15.66
C GLU A 74 -3.11 -4.37 -15.36
N ALA A 75 -4.18 -3.75 -15.87
CA ALA A 75 -5.54 -4.28 -15.75
C ALA A 75 -5.68 -5.69 -16.37
N ALA A 76 -5.01 -5.96 -17.49
CA ALA A 76 -4.99 -7.30 -18.07
C ALA A 76 -4.22 -8.31 -17.21
N ARG A 77 -3.15 -7.87 -16.52
CA ARG A 77 -2.39 -8.73 -15.59
C ARG A 77 -3.18 -9.02 -14.31
N LEU A 78 -3.94 -8.06 -13.77
CA LEU A 78 -4.86 -8.31 -12.65
C LEU A 78 -5.81 -9.48 -12.95
N ARG A 79 -6.42 -9.48 -14.15
CA ARG A 79 -7.36 -10.53 -14.56
C ARG A 79 -6.71 -11.89 -14.82
N SER A 80 -5.39 -11.98 -14.83
CA SER A 80 -4.62 -13.22 -14.98
C SER A 80 -3.88 -13.63 -13.71
N ALA A 81 -4.09 -12.92 -12.60
CA ALA A 81 -3.51 -13.27 -11.32
C ALA A 81 -4.21 -14.49 -10.69
N ASP A 82 -3.50 -15.21 -9.85
CA ASP A 82 -4.03 -16.30 -9.03
C ASP A 82 -4.71 -15.77 -7.76
N LEU A 83 -4.30 -14.57 -7.31
CA LEU A 83 -4.90 -13.82 -6.22
C LEU A 83 -4.68 -12.32 -6.45
N VAL A 84 -5.70 -11.50 -6.17
CA VAL A 84 -5.56 -10.04 -6.06
C VAL A 84 -5.66 -9.65 -4.59
N VAL A 85 -4.80 -8.73 -4.14
CA VAL A 85 -4.85 -8.14 -2.80
C VAL A 85 -5.05 -6.64 -2.95
N GLU A 86 -6.13 -6.11 -2.35
CA GLU A 86 -6.42 -4.69 -2.31
C GLU A 86 -6.59 -4.20 -0.86
N ASN A 87 -6.46 -2.89 -0.64
CA ASN A 87 -6.73 -2.31 0.66
C ASN A 87 -8.24 -2.27 0.95
N GLY A 88 -9.03 -1.86 -0.02
CA GLY A 88 -10.46 -1.64 0.15
C GLY A 88 -10.79 -0.36 0.93
N LEU A 89 -11.98 -0.30 1.52
CA LEU A 89 -12.50 0.85 2.27
C LEU A 89 -12.51 2.17 1.46
N GLY A 90 -12.48 2.07 0.13
CA GLY A 90 -12.50 3.21 -0.78
C GLY A 90 -11.15 3.90 -1.00
N LEU A 91 -10.02 3.28 -0.63
CA LEU A 91 -8.69 3.86 -0.82
C LEU A 91 -8.36 4.04 -2.31
N GLU A 92 -8.49 2.97 -3.10
CA GLU A 92 -7.98 2.89 -4.48
C GLU A 92 -9.09 3.20 -5.50
N GLU A 93 -9.63 4.42 -5.52
CA GLU A 93 -10.77 4.79 -6.38
C GLU A 93 -10.52 4.52 -7.87
N GLY A 94 -9.29 4.77 -8.36
CA GLY A 94 -8.91 4.56 -9.75
C GLY A 94 -8.68 3.10 -10.14
N VAL A 95 -8.53 2.20 -9.17
CA VAL A 95 -8.19 0.78 -9.36
C VAL A 95 -9.39 -0.14 -9.15
N SER A 96 -10.31 0.20 -8.26
CA SER A 96 -11.41 -0.66 -7.78
C SER A 96 -12.22 -1.30 -8.91
N ARG A 97 -12.58 -0.55 -9.97
CA ARG A 97 -13.29 -1.10 -11.14
C ARG A 97 -12.53 -2.23 -11.85
N HIS A 98 -11.20 -2.22 -11.78
CA HIS A 98 -10.36 -3.24 -12.41
C HIS A 98 -10.23 -4.48 -11.53
N VAL A 99 -10.24 -4.29 -10.21
CA VAL A 99 -10.32 -5.38 -9.22
C VAL A 99 -11.67 -6.07 -9.33
N GLU A 100 -12.77 -5.32 -9.34
CA GLU A 100 -14.12 -5.85 -9.57
C GLU A 100 -14.24 -6.65 -10.89
N ALA A 101 -13.60 -6.17 -11.96
CA ALA A 101 -13.60 -6.89 -13.25
C ALA A 101 -12.78 -8.18 -13.18
N ALA A 102 -11.68 -8.23 -12.43
CA ALA A 102 -10.92 -9.45 -12.20
C ALA A 102 -11.71 -10.47 -11.37
N GLU A 103 -12.40 -10.01 -10.32
CA GLU A 103 -13.27 -10.83 -9.49
C GLU A 103 -14.43 -11.43 -10.30
N GLN A 104 -15.09 -10.63 -11.17
CA GLN A 104 -16.14 -11.11 -12.08
C GLN A 104 -15.64 -12.15 -13.07
N ASP A 105 -14.36 -12.11 -13.45
CA ASP A 105 -13.71 -13.12 -14.28
C ASP A 105 -13.28 -14.36 -13.47
N GLY A 106 -13.51 -14.37 -12.14
CA GLY A 106 -13.27 -15.51 -11.25
C GLY A 106 -11.90 -15.49 -10.56
N VAL A 107 -11.18 -14.37 -10.58
CA VAL A 107 -9.94 -14.19 -9.80
C VAL A 107 -10.32 -13.96 -8.33
N PRO A 108 -9.79 -14.74 -7.37
CA PRO A 108 -9.98 -14.47 -5.95
C PRO A 108 -9.42 -13.11 -5.55
N VAL A 109 -10.12 -12.43 -4.61
CA VAL A 109 -9.69 -11.12 -4.09
C VAL A 109 -9.64 -11.16 -2.57
N THR A 110 -8.53 -10.74 -1.99
CA THR A 110 -8.38 -10.44 -0.57
C THR A 110 -8.49 -8.93 -0.39
N THR A 111 -9.49 -8.48 0.36
CA THR A 111 -9.65 -7.08 0.75
C THR A 111 -9.14 -6.89 2.17
N ALA A 112 -8.01 -6.20 2.34
CA ALA A 112 -7.34 -6.02 3.63
C ALA A 112 -8.25 -5.34 4.67
N GLY A 113 -9.08 -4.39 4.24
CA GLY A 113 -10.05 -3.69 5.08
C GLY A 113 -11.09 -4.60 5.73
N ASP A 114 -11.40 -5.76 5.11
CA ASP A 114 -12.37 -6.72 5.66
C ASP A 114 -11.81 -7.51 6.85
N ALA A 115 -10.49 -7.53 7.02
CA ALA A 115 -9.83 -8.21 8.14
C ALA A 115 -9.85 -7.40 9.45
N VAL A 116 -10.30 -6.13 9.41
CA VAL A 116 -10.24 -5.22 10.56
C VAL A 116 -11.60 -4.59 10.85
N GLU A 117 -11.83 -4.18 12.10
CA GLU A 117 -12.92 -3.29 12.43
C GLU A 117 -12.58 -1.88 11.95
N ALA A 118 -13.24 -1.42 10.89
CA ALA A 118 -12.97 -0.13 10.30
C ALA A 118 -13.36 1.01 11.24
N LEU A 119 -12.45 1.98 11.42
CA LEU A 119 -12.76 3.26 12.04
C LEU A 119 -13.47 4.16 11.03
N GLU A 120 -14.21 5.14 11.55
CA GLU A 120 -14.86 6.16 10.75
C GLU A 120 -14.07 7.48 10.84
N TRP A 121 -13.76 8.10 9.70
CA TRP A 121 -13.40 9.50 9.71
C TRP A 121 -14.68 10.35 9.60
N THR A 122 -14.70 11.50 10.26
CA THR A 122 -15.86 12.39 10.29
C THR A 122 -15.41 13.85 10.26
N THR A 123 -16.06 14.63 9.42
CA THR A 123 -15.97 16.09 9.36
C THR A 123 -17.39 16.68 9.57
N GLU A 124 -17.54 18.00 9.50
CA GLU A 124 -18.87 18.65 9.60
C GLU A 124 -19.80 18.22 8.45
N ASP A 125 -19.26 18.01 7.24
CA ASP A 125 -20.03 17.80 6.01
C ASP A 125 -20.02 16.35 5.48
N ALA A 126 -19.09 15.51 5.96
CA ALA A 126 -18.89 14.16 5.41
C ALA A 126 -18.36 13.18 6.45
N SER A 127 -18.61 11.90 6.21
CA SER A 127 -18.03 10.79 6.97
C SER A 127 -17.90 9.56 6.08
N GLY A 128 -17.02 8.65 6.45
CA GLY A 128 -16.84 7.37 5.77
C GLY A 128 -15.85 6.49 6.51
N PRO A 129 -15.71 5.23 6.07
CA PRO A 129 -14.72 4.33 6.65
C PRO A 129 -13.31 4.90 6.41
N ASP A 130 -12.46 4.79 7.43
CA ASP A 130 -11.05 5.20 7.32
C ASP A 130 -10.26 4.07 6.64
N PRO A 131 -9.68 4.29 5.45
CA PRO A 131 -8.97 3.24 4.72
C PRO A 131 -7.54 3.03 5.22
N HIS A 132 -6.98 3.87 6.10
CA HIS A 132 -5.55 3.94 6.45
C HIS A 132 -5.16 2.94 7.55
N ILE A 133 -5.61 1.69 7.40
CA ILE A 133 -5.45 0.59 8.38
C ILE A 133 -3.99 0.29 8.73
N TRP A 134 -3.07 0.52 7.79
CA TRP A 134 -1.63 0.22 7.95
C TRP A 134 -0.93 1.10 8.99
N THR A 135 -1.55 2.17 9.45
CA THR A 135 -0.96 3.05 10.47
C THR A 135 -1.01 2.46 11.88
N ASP A 136 -1.64 1.28 12.05
CA ASP A 136 -1.63 0.45 13.24
C ASP A 136 -1.04 -0.95 12.94
N PRO A 137 0.15 -1.29 13.45
CA PRO A 137 0.77 -2.60 13.22
C PRO A 137 -0.07 -3.79 13.70
N THR A 138 -0.91 -3.61 14.71
CA THR A 138 -1.76 -4.71 15.21
C THR A 138 -2.87 -5.06 14.23
N ARG A 139 -3.44 -4.07 13.54
CA ARG A 139 -4.41 -4.29 12.46
C ARG A 139 -3.75 -4.92 11.23
N MET A 140 -2.51 -4.51 10.91
CA MET A 140 -1.75 -5.18 9.86
C MET A 140 -1.45 -6.65 10.20
N ALA A 141 -1.27 -6.99 11.47
CA ALA A 141 -1.15 -8.38 11.87
C ALA A 141 -2.44 -9.17 11.62
N ASP A 142 -3.62 -8.56 11.76
CA ASP A 142 -4.90 -9.20 11.40
C ASP A 142 -5.03 -9.37 9.87
N VAL A 143 -4.60 -8.36 9.09
CA VAL A 143 -4.51 -8.47 7.62
C VAL A 143 -3.58 -9.63 7.21
N VAL A 144 -2.40 -9.76 7.82
CA VAL A 144 -1.46 -10.85 7.52
C VAL A 144 -2.06 -12.23 7.82
N ARG A 145 -2.82 -12.38 8.89
CA ARG A 145 -3.51 -13.66 9.22
C ARG A 145 -4.60 -14.00 8.22
N ALA A 146 -5.38 -13.01 7.78
CA ALA A 146 -6.38 -13.20 6.73
C ALA A 146 -5.71 -13.58 5.40
N LEU A 147 -4.67 -12.83 5.02
CA LEU A 147 -3.88 -13.09 3.81
C LEU A 147 -3.27 -14.52 3.81
N ASP A 148 -2.72 -14.99 4.93
CA ASP A 148 -2.20 -16.37 5.04
C ASP A 148 -3.29 -17.41 4.75
N THR A 149 -4.50 -17.16 5.24
CA THR A 149 -5.66 -18.04 4.99
C THR A 149 -6.02 -18.06 3.51
N ASP A 150 -6.19 -16.90 2.90
CA ASP A 150 -6.60 -16.76 1.51
C ASP A 150 -5.54 -17.31 0.53
N LEU A 151 -4.25 -17.08 0.82
CA LEU A 151 -3.15 -17.66 0.04
C LEU A 151 -3.22 -19.20 0.03
N ARG A 152 -3.47 -19.82 1.18
CA ARG A 152 -3.61 -21.29 1.28
C ARG A 152 -4.85 -21.81 0.56
N GLU A 153 -5.96 -21.05 0.57
CA GLU A 153 -7.17 -21.41 -0.16
C GLU A 153 -6.95 -21.46 -1.68
N VAL A 154 -6.07 -20.60 -2.21
CA VAL A 154 -5.68 -20.62 -3.63
C VAL A 154 -4.46 -21.53 -3.92
N GLY A 155 -4.01 -22.29 -2.92
CA GLY A 155 -2.91 -23.26 -3.06
C GLY A 155 -1.50 -22.67 -3.02
N ILE A 156 -1.35 -21.45 -2.52
CA ILE A 156 -0.06 -20.80 -2.27
C ILE A 156 0.29 -21.01 -0.79
N GLU A 157 1.42 -21.66 -0.50
CA GLU A 157 1.88 -21.91 0.88
C GLU A 157 2.84 -20.79 1.30
N PRO A 158 2.40 -19.76 2.05
CA PRO A 158 3.25 -18.66 2.48
C PRO A 158 4.33 -19.17 3.45
N THR A 159 5.51 -18.59 3.36
CA THR A 159 6.68 -19.05 4.15
C THR A 159 7.13 -18.00 5.18
N GLY A 160 6.67 -16.76 5.08
CA GLY A 160 7.09 -15.63 5.91
C GLY A 160 6.10 -15.22 7.01
N THR A 161 4.89 -15.81 7.06
CA THR A 161 3.80 -15.36 7.92
C THR A 161 4.20 -15.20 9.39
N ASP A 162 4.72 -16.29 10.02
CA ASP A 162 5.04 -16.25 11.45
C ASP A 162 6.15 -15.24 11.77
N ALA A 163 7.19 -15.21 10.94
CA ALA A 163 8.30 -14.26 11.12
C ALA A 163 7.84 -12.81 10.99
N TYR A 164 6.97 -12.52 10.02
CA TYR A 164 6.47 -11.17 9.81
C TYR A 164 5.49 -10.74 10.91
N LEU A 165 4.69 -11.66 11.45
CA LEU A 165 3.86 -11.39 12.64
C LEU A 165 4.70 -11.04 13.87
N ASP A 166 5.84 -11.71 14.08
CA ASP A 166 6.78 -11.39 15.15
C ASP A 166 7.41 -9.99 14.95
N GLU A 167 7.73 -9.62 13.70
CA GLU A 167 8.25 -8.28 13.37
C GLU A 167 7.20 -7.18 13.57
N LEU A 168 5.94 -7.43 13.24
CA LEU A 168 4.83 -6.49 13.50
C LEU A 168 4.61 -6.29 15.00
N ALA A 169 4.69 -7.36 15.80
CA ALA A 169 4.60 -7.25 17.25
C ALA A 169 5.76 -6.44 17.84
N ALA A 170 6.98 -6.68 17.37
CA ALA A 170 8.14 -5.89 17.78
C ALA A 170 8.03 -4.41 17.37
N LEU A 171 7.50 -4.13 16.17
CA LEU A 171 7.22 -2.76 15.72
C LEU A 171 6.20 -2.05 16.62
N ASP A 172 5.11 -2.72 17.00
CA ASP A 172 4.10 -2.16 17.91
C ASP A 172 4.70 -1.80 19.28
N ASP A 173 5.55 -2.68 19.83
CA ASP A 173 6.28 -2.42 21.07
C ASP A 173 7.24 -1.21 20.93
N GLU A 174 8.04 -1.17 19.86
CA GLU A 174 8.94 -0.04 19.54
C GLU A 174 8.18 1.29 19.44
N MET A 175 7.05 1.31 18.74
CA MET A 175 6.20 2.50 18.58
C MET A 175 5.58 2.92 19.89
N THR A 176 5.10 1.96 20.71
CA THR A 176 4.54 2.22 22.05
C THR A 176 5.57 2.87 22.94
N GLU A 177 6.79 2.32 23.02
CA GLU A 177 7.88 2.88 23.83
C GLU A 177 8.28 4.29 23.35
N ALA A 178 8.41 4.47 22.03
CA ALA A 178 8.78 5.75 21.46
C ALA A 178 7.73 6.84 21.74
N PHE A 179 6.46 6.55 21.52
CA PHE A 179 5.37 7.50 21.76
C PHE A 179 5.14 7.76 23.25
N ALA A 180 5.46 6.81 24.15
CA ALA A 180 5.43 7.04 25.58
C ALA A 180 6.36 8.16 26.06
N THR A 181 7.38 8.50 25.27
CA THR A 181 8.28 9.64 25.56
C THR A 181 7.64 11.01 25.33
N ILE A 182 6.52 11.06 24.59
CA ILE A 182 5.77 12.30 24.33
C ILE A 182 4.77 12.50 25.47
N PRO A 183 4.79 13.66 26.17
CA PRO A 183 3.76 13.98 27.18
C PRO A 183 2.34 13.88 26.58
N GLN A 184 1.39 13.36 27.35
CA GLN A 184 0.03 13.10 26.88
C GLN A 184 -0.64 14.35 26.29
N GLU A 185 -0.42 15.50 26.89
CA GLU A 185 -0.96 16.80 26.45
C GLU A 185 -0.38 17.27 25.11
N ARG A 186 0.76 16.71 24.68
CA ARG A 186 1.42 17.01 23.41
C ARG A 186 1.11 16.00 22.32
N ARG A 187 0.42 14.90 22.62
CA ARG A 187 0.02 13.91 21.63
C ARG A 187 -1.12 14.43 20.75
N ALA A 188 -0.83 15.46 19.98
CA ALA A 188 -1.76 16.15 19.09
C ALA A 188 -1.18 16.22 17.68
N LEU A 189 -1.91 15.72 16.68
CA LEU A 189 -1.49 15.62 15.29
C LEU A 189 -2.27 16.60 14.41
N VAL A 190 -1.55 17.25 13.52
CA VAL A 190 -2.09 17.97 12.36
C VAL A 190 -1.42 17.41 11.11
N THR A 191 -2.21 17.01 10.13
CA THR A 191 -1.76 16.28 8.95
C THR A 191 -2.28 16.91 7.66
N ASN A 192 -1.84 16.43 6.49
CA ASN A 192 -2.36 16.95 5.22
C ASN A 192 -3.79 16.46 4.92
N HIS A 193 -4.17 15.24 5.30
CA HIS A 193 -5.55 14.71 5.27
C HIS A 193 -5.77 13.74 6.44
N HIS A 194 -6.97 13.18 6.58
CA HIS A 194 -7.28 12.22 7.65
C HIS A 194 -6.62 10.85 7.38
N VAL A 195 -5.39 10.65 7.89
CA VAL A 195 -4.59 9.44 7.67
C VAL A 195 -4.24 8.70 8.96
N PHE A 196 -4.27 9.36 10.11
CA PHE A 196 -3.79 8.79 11.38
C PHE A 196 -4.91 8.42 12.36
N GLY A 197 -6.10 8.04 11.86
CA GLY A 197 -7.18 7.58 12.71
C GLY A 197 -6.79 6.37 13.57
N TYR A 198 -6.26 5.33 12.94
CA TYR A 198 -5.84 4.09 13.63
C TYR A 198 -4.61 4.29 14.52
N LEU A 199 -3.60 5.05 14.08
CA LEU A 199 -2.44 5.39 14.92
C LEU A 199 -2.89 6.17 16.17
N ALA A 200 -3.81 7.12 16.00
CA ALA A 200 -4.32 7.93 17.09
C ALA A 200 -5.10 7.09 18.10
N ASP A 201 -5.97 6.19 17.62
CA ASP A 201 -6.72 5.25 18.45
C ASP A 201 -5.76 4.33 19.25
N ARG A 202 -4.78 3.73 18.54
CA ARG A 202 -3.83 2.78 19.13
C ARG A 202 -2.93 3.39 20.19
N TYR A 203 -2.35 4.58 19.94
CA TYR A 203 -1.29 5.15 20.77
C TYR A 203 -1.73 6.38 21.59
N GLY A 204 -3.03 6.68 21.63
CA GLY A 204 -3.61 7.74 22.43
C GLY A 204 -3.23 9.14 21.96
N PHE A 205 -3.18 9.35 20.63
CA PHE A 205 -3.07 10.68 20.05
C PHE A 205 -4.46 11.30 19.84
N ARG A 206 -4.49 12.62 19.70
CA ARG A 206 -5.65 13.38 19.25
C ARG A 206 -5.37 13.99 17.90
N VAL A 207 -6.15 13.66 16.89
CA VAL A 207 -6.13 14.37 15.61
C VAL A 207 -6.82 15.71 15.80
N VAL A 208 -6.07 16.80 15.69
CA VAL A 208 -6.59 18.18 15.83
C VAL A 208 -7.33 18.59 14.57
N GLY A 209 -6.80 18.17 13.42
CA GLY A 209 -7.40 18.36 12.12
C GLY A 209 -6.44 18.02 10.99
N ALA A 210 -6.95 18.16 9.77
CA ALA A 210 -6.21 17.92 8.54
C ALA A 210 -6.37 19.09 7.58
N VAL A 211 -5.31 19.39 6.82
CA VAL A 211 -5.30 20.48 5.82
C VAL A 211 -6.40 20.27 4.77
N ILE A 212 -6.56 19.02 4.34
CA ILE A 212 -7.67 18.54 3.52
C ILE A 212 -8.64 17.82 4.46
N PRO A 213 -9.81 18.40 4.80
CA PRO A 213 -10.73 17.80 5.76
C PRO A 213 -11.51 16.63 5.11
N SER A 214 -10.81 15.56 4.75
CA SER A 214 -11.37 14.40 4.06
C SER A 214 -10.52 13.14 4.34
N GLY A 215 -11.12 11.96 4.16
CA GLY A 215 -10.43 10.66 4.12
C GLY A 215 -9.75 10.38 2.78
N THR A 216 -9.67 11.35 1.86
CA THR A 216 -9.01 11.24 0.56
C THR A 216 -8.22 12.51 0.25
N THR A 217 -7.16 12.37 -0.54
CA THR A 217 -6.33 13.47 -1.04
C THR A 217 -6.97 14.22 -2.21
N LEU A 218 -8.04 13.71 -2.80
CA LEU A 218 -8.71 14.27 -3.98
C LEU A 218 -9.57 15.52 -3.67
N ALA A 219 -9.92 15.73 -2.41
CA ALA A 219 -10.63 16.91 -1.97
C ALA A 219 -9.72 18.15 -1.94
N SER A 220 -10.33 19.33 -1.98
CA SER A 220 -9.61 20.59 -1.87
C SER A 220 -10.18 21.41 -0.71
N PRO A 221 -9.34 21.90 0.22
CA PRO A 221 -9.81 22.73 1.32
C PRO A 221 -10.29 24.09 0.83
N SER A 222 -11.29 24.64 1.49
CA SER A 222 -11.68 26.05 1.32
C SER A 222 -10.76 26.97 2.14
N ALA A 223 -10.81 28.28 1.86
CA ALA A 223 -10.11 29.25 2.69
C ALA A 223 -10.68 29.36 4.12
N ALA A 224 -11.93 28.92 4.35
CA ALA A 224 -12.50 28.82 5.68
C ALA A 224 -11.88 27.64 6.44
N ASP A 225 -11.81 26.45 5.83
CA ASP A 225 -11.22 25.26 6.44
C ASP A 225 -9.77 25.50 6.90
N LEU A 226 -8.97 26.19 6.08
CA LEU A 226 -7.58 26.53 6.44
C LEU A 226 -7.50 27.49 7.64
N ARG A 227 -8.40 28.49 7.73
CA ARG A 227 -8.45 29.41 8.88
C ARG A 227 -8.90 28.71 10.15
N ASP A 228 -9.96 27.91 10.07
CA ASP A 228 -10.48 27.18 11.23
C ASP A 228 -9.43 26.17 11.76
N LEU A 229 -8.64 25.58 10.85
CA LEU A 229 -7.53 24.71 11.23
C LEU A 229 -6.37 25.50 11.83
N ALA A 230 -6.02 26.70 11.31
CA ALA A 230 -5.01 27.55 11.90
C ALA A 230 -5.38 27.93 13.35
N ASP A 231 -6.64 28.35 13.58
CA ASP A 231 -7.18 28.65 14.91
C ASP A 231 -7.09 27.42 15.84
N ALA A 232 -7.39 26.22 15.33
CA ALA A 232 -7.31 24.97 16.09
C ALA A 232 -5.86 24.63 16.47
N ILE A 233 -4.90 24.87 15.58
CA ILE A 233 -3.46 24.68 15.83
C ILE A 233 -2.99 25.62 16.94
N GLU A 234 -3.35 26.91 16.89
CA GLU A 234 -3.02 27.89 17.91
C GLU A 234 -3.59 27.52 19.29
N GLN A 235 -4.89 27.18 19.33
CA GLN A 235 -5.59 26.79 20.55
C GLN A 235 -5.02 25.51 21.17
N ALA A 236 -4.67 24.53 20.32
CA ALA A 236 -4.08 23.27 20.78
C ALA A 236 -2.59 23.39 21.09
N GLY A 237 -1.93 24.46 20.67
CA GLY A 237 -0.49 24.68 20.84
C GLY A 237 0.36 23.63 20.10
N VAL A 238 -0.11 23.15 18.95
CA VAL A 238 0.61 22.11 18.16
C VAL A 238 1.88 22.72 17.57
N PRO A 239 3.06 22.12 17.79
CA PRO A 239 4.32 22.68 17.30
C PRO A 239 4.65 22.26 15.86
N THR A 240 3.97 21.25 15.30
CA THR A 240 4.38 20.61 14.05
C THR A 240 3.17 20.19 13.22
N ILE A 241 3.21 20.50 11.90
CA ILE A 241 2.32 19.96 10.87
C ILE A 241 3.06 18.83 10.18
N PHE A 242 2.43 17.67 10.07
CA PHE A 242 2.99 16.50 9.39
C PHE A 242 2.41 16.41 7.97
N ALA A 243 3.27 16.63 6.96
CA ALA A 243 2.91 16.63 5.55
C ALA A 243 3.32 15.31 4.90
N ASP A 244 2.45 14.75 4.05
CA ASP A 244 2.76 13.54 3.29
C ASP A 244 3.76 13.81 2.15
N LEU A 245 4.70 12.88 1.94
CA LEU A 245 5.72 12.96 0.91
C LEU A 245 5.17 12.80 -0.51
N SER A 246 4.03 12.13 -0.69
CA SER A 246 3.37 11.93 -1.99
C SER A 246 2.62 13.19 -2.46
N GLN A 247 2.42 14.17 -1.57
CA GLN A 247 1.65 15.38 -1.83
C GLN A 247 2.52 16.66 -1.80
N PRO A 248 2.18 17.70 -2.60
CA PRO A 248 2.87 18.98 -2.51
C PRO A 248 2.72 19.62 -1.12
N ALA A 249 3.82 20.00 -0.50
CA ALA A 249 3.84 20.62 0.83
C ALA A 249 3.19 22.03 0.88
N ARG A 250 2.83 22.62 -0.27
CA ARG A 250 2.37 24.00 -0.37
C ARG A 250 1.16 24.35 0.51
N LEU A 251 0.20 23.44 0.66
CA LEU A 251 -0.95 23.72 1.52
C LEU A 251 -0.55 23.75 3.00
N ALA A 252 0.35 22.86 3.42
CA ALA A 252 0.90 22.89 4.78
C ALA A 252 1.75 24.14 5.02
N GLU A 253 2.48 24.61 3.99
CA GLU A 253 3.24 25.88 4.05
C GLU A 253 2.31 27.08 4.21
N VAL A 254 1.23 27.16 3.42
CA VAL A 254 0.22 28.22 3.55
C VAL A 254 -0.43 28.20 4.94
N LEU A 255 -0.78 27.01 5.44
CA LEU A 255 -1.35 26.89 6.79
C LEU A 255 -0.38 27.37 7.88
N ALA A 256 0.91 27.01 7.75
CA ALA A 256 1.94 27.47 8.69
C ALA A 256 2.19 28.99 8.62
N GLU A 257 1.99 29.61 7.44
CA GLU A 257 2.08 31.08 7.27
C GLU A 257 0.85 31.82 7.85
N GLU A 258 -0.34 31.21 7.78
CA GLU A 258 -1.59 31.79 8.30
C GLU A 258 -1.71 31.66 9.83
N ALA A 259 -1.13 30.59 10.43
CA ALA A 259 -1.13 30.43 11.86
C ALA A 259 -0.22 31.47 12.54
N ASP A 260 -0.74 32.18 13.56
CA ASP A 260 0.01 33.22 14.31
C ASP A 260 1.01 32.62 15.33
N VAL A 261 1.40 31.36 15.10
CA VAL A 261 2.40 30.61 15.89
C VAL A 261 3.47 30.03 14.98
N HIS A 262 4.68 29.92 15.52
CA HIS A 262 5.74 29.26 14.80
C HIS A 262 5.49 27.73 14.78
N VAL A 263 5.17 27.19 13.58
CA VAL A 263 4.89 25.77 13.37
C VAL A 263 5.96 25.19 12.45
N GLU A 264 6.54 24.05 12.83
CA GLU A 264 7.46 23.30 11.98
C GLU A 264 6.66 22.43 11.01
N ILE A 265 7.14 22.26 9.77
CA ILE A 265 6.60 21.27 8.83
C ILE A 265 7.57 20.11 8.78
N ARG A 266 7.07 18.89 9.02
CA ARG A 266 7.83 17.63 8.89
C ARG A 266 7.15 16.72 7.91
N SER A 267 7.96 16.16 7.01
CA SER A 267 7.46 15.19 6.05
C SER A 267 7.40 13.78 6.65
N LEU A 268 6.33 13.05 6.31
CA LEU A 268 6.12 11.64 6.61
C LEU A 268 5.81 10.90 5.31
N ALA A 269 6.15 9.62 5.25
CA ALA A 269 5.66 8.72 4.22
C ALA A 269 4.37 8.06 4.74
N THR A 270 3.21 8.60 4.42
CA THR A 270 1.93 8.11 4.98
C THR A 270 1.15 7.25 4.00
N GLU A 271 1.21 7.56 2.70
CA GLU A 271 0.40 6.92 1.66
C GLU A 271 1.18 5.90 0.81
N SER A 272 2.49 6.00 0.83
CA SER A 272 3.34 5.25 -0.10
C SER A 272 4.72 5.01 0.47
N LEU A 273 5.29 3.86 0.14
CA LEU A 273 6.70 3.62 0.36
C LEU A 273 7.55 4.49 -0.59
N THR A 274 8.77 4.78 -0.17
CA THR A 274 9.77 5.46 -1.00
C THR A 274 10.58 4.46 -1.82
N ALA A 275 11.16 4.90 -2.93
CA ALA A 275 11.95 4.02 -3.79
C ALA A 275 13.24 3.52 -3.09
N ASP A 276 13.74 4.26 -2.12
CA ASP A 276 14.94 3.94 -1.34
C ASP A 276 14.89 4.60 0.05
N GLY A 277 15.88 4.32 0.88
CA GLY A 277 16.02 4.92 2.21
C GLY A 277 15.18 4.24 3.30
N ALA A 278 14.90 4.98 4.38
CA ALA A 278 14.30 4.41 5.59
C ALA A 278 12.84 3.98 5.39
N ALA A 279 12.10 4.61 4.48
CA ALA A 279 10.70 4.31 4.20
C ALA A 279 10.49 3.42 2.96
N ALA A 280 11.51 2.67 2.52
CA ALA A 280 11.41 1.77 1.37
C ALA A 280 10.68 0.44 1.68
N THR A 281 10.44 0.14 2.96
CA THR A 281 9.65 -1.01 3.44
C THR A 281 8.58 -0.53 4.42
N TYR A 282 7.53 -1.31 4.61
CA TYR A 282 6.47 -0.97 5.57
C TYR A 282 7.00 -0.77 7.00
N LEU A 283 7.76 -1.72 7.52
CA LEU A 283 8.34 -1.62 8.86
C LEU A 283 9.29 -0.42 8.98
N GLY A 284 10.08 -0.17 7.94
CA GLY A 284 10.99 0.97 7.87
C GLY A 284 10.23 2.31 7.84
N MET A 285 9.16 2.40 7.06
CA MET A 285 8.28 3.56 6.97
C MET A 285 7.67 3.89 8.35
N MET A 286 7.12 2.91 9.05
CA MET A 286 6.50 3.10 10.36
C MET A 286 7.52 3.56 11.41
N ARG A 287 8.74 2.99 11.41
CA ARG A 287 9.84 3.44 12.27
C ARG A 287 10.28 4.87 11.97
N ALA A 288 10.42 5.21 10.69
CA ALA A 288 10.81 6.56 10.26
C ALA A 288 9.75 7.61 10.63
N ASN A 289 8.47 7.29 10.40
CA ASN A 289 7.35 8.14 10.78
C ASN A 289 7.29 8.32 12.31
N THR A 290 7.44 7.25 13.08
CA THR A 290 7.48 7.29 14.54
C THR A 290 8.59 8.22 15.04
N ALA A 291 9.81 8.06 14.52
CA ALA A 291 10.93 8.93 14.89
C ALA A 291 10.68 10.41 14.55
N SER A 292 10.08 10.69 13.38
CA SER A 292 9.74 12.04 12.94
C SER A 292 8.63 12.66 13.82
N ILE A 293 7.60 11.90 14.18
CA ILE A 293 6.51 12.33 15.08
C ILE A 293 7.07 12.65 16.47
N VAL A 294 7.88 11.74 17.04
CA VAL A 294 8.52 11.98 18.33
C VAL A 294 9.37 13.25 18.31
N ALA A 295 10.21 13.42 17.29
CA ALA A 295 11.04 14.61 17.15
C ALA A 295 10.21 15.89 17.02
N GLY A 296 9.13 15.88 16.23
CA GLY A 296 8.25 17.04 16.02
C GLY A 296 7.46 17.44 17.27
N LEU A 297 7.06 16.48 18.09
CA LEU A 297 6.23 16.74 19.29
C LEU A 297 7.04 16.88 20.60
N SER A 298 8.33 16.53 20.59
CA SER A 298 9.21 16.66 21.75
C SER A 298 9.85 18.03 21.88
N VAL A 299 9.74 18.91 20.88
CA VAL A 299 10.36 20.24 20.89
C VAL A 299 9.74 21.09 22.00
N SER A 300 10.57 21.53 22.95
CA SER A 300 10.17 22.53 23.96
C SER A 300 10.08 23.90 23.28
N LYS A 301 8.97 24.62 23.50
CA LYS A 301 8.87 26.05 23.15
C LYS A 301 9.84 26.87 23.98
#